data_3ce3fbae9c12159c726d923f819956a1
#
_entry.id   3ce3fbae9c12159c726d923f819956a1
#
_cell.length_a   1.000
_cell.length_b   1.000
_cell.length_c   1.000
_cell.angle_alpha   90.00
_cell.angle_beta   90.00
_cell.angle_gamma   90.00
#
_symmetry.space_group_name_H-M   'P 1'
#
loop_
_entity.id
_entity.type
_entity.pdbx_description
1 polymer ?
#
loop_
_entity_poly.entity_id
_entity_poly.type
_entity_poly.pdbx_seq_one_letter_code
_entity_poly.pdbx_strand_id
1 'polypeptide(L)'
;MSSFVYLSKASKITNAPLVVMLHGYSSNESDLFSFASLIPSDYHVVSLQAPLSLGMGYAWFPIHFEENMERWTSPEEAQHAIDYVTSFLTYYTEKNDVDANNITLLGFSQGAMLSYSVGLAHPNVSAIAALSGYLDPRLVRFDNLNKTIYVSHGEQDVVVPYAWAAQSVALLKENGYSPTWLSYPQGHGVNQDNLNSLMQWLQEQL
;
A
#
# COMPACT_ATOMS: atom_id res chain seq x y z
N MET A 1 24.21 -4.57 5.74
CA MET A 1 22.77 -4.27 5.98
C MET A 1 22.42 -3.09 5.09
N SER A 2 21.52 -3.25 4.13
CA SER A 2 21.01 -2.13 3.34
C SER A 2 20.29 -1.17 4.28
N SER A 3 20.65 0.10 4.25
CA SER A 3 19.96 1.12 5.03
C SER A 3 18.63 1.43 4.34
N PHE A 4 17.51 1.30 5.06
CA PHE A 4 16.22 1.76 4.57
C PHE A 4 16.21 3.30 4.50
N VAL A 5 15.64 3.83 3.42
CA VAL A 5 15.38 5.27 3.25
C VAL A 5 13.90 5.51 3.45
N TYR A 6 13.54 6.42 4.36
CA TYR A 6 12.14 6.72 4.68
C TYR A 6 11.98 8.10 5.28
N LEU A 7 10.78 8.64 5.23
CA LEU A 7 10.33 9.80 6.00
C LEU A 7 9.38 9.33 7.10
N SER A 8 9.35 10.03 8.24
CA SER A 8 8.43 9.68 9.32
C SER A 8 7.86 10.91 10.03
N LYS A 9 6.63 10.73 10.53
CA LYS A 9 5.93 11.65 11.43
C LYS A 9 5.59 10.87 12.70
N ALA A 10 6.18 11.28 13.83
CA ALA A 10 5.90 10.65 15.12
C ALA A 10 4.45 10.89 15.56
N SER A 11 3.88 9.91 16.24
CA SER A 11 2.61 10.03 16.94
C SER A 11 2.73 10.95 18.17
N LYS A 12 1.57 11.39 18.68
CA LYS A 12 1.44 12.07 19.97
C LYS A 12 1.25 11.12 21.15
N ILE A 13 0.96 9.85 20.89
CA ILE A 13 0.77 8.82 21.92
C ILE A 13 1.89 7.78 21.85
N THR A 14 2.14 7.11 22.97
CA THR A 14 3.05 5.97 23.06
C THR A 14 2.40 4.71 22.51
N ASN A 15 3.21 3.74 22.08
CA ASN A 15 2.74 2.49 21.48
C ASN A 15 1.66 2.73 20.41
N ALA A 16 1.93 3.69 19.54
CA ALA A 16 0.97 4.18 18.56
C ALA A 16 0.73 3.19 17.42
N PRO A 17 -0.49 3.11 16.85
CA PRO A 17 -0.72 2.40 15.59
C PRO A 17 0.16 3.00 14.48
N LEU A 18 0.66 2.13 13.59
CA LEU A 18 1.63 2.49 12.56
C LEU A 18 0.96 2.51 11.17
N VAL A 19 1.09 3.62 10.45
CA VAL A 19 0.80 3.68 9.00
C VAL A 19 2.10 3.63 8.22
N VAL A 20 2.24 2.64 7.34
CA VAL A 20 3.37 2.52 6.41
C VAL A 20 2.90 2.81 5.00
N MET A 21 3.45 3.86 4.39
CA MET A 21 3.11 4.31 3.05
C MET A 21 4.06 3.72 2.01
N LEU A 22 3.49 3.19 0.92
CA LEU A 22 4.21 2.59 -0.20
C LEU A 22 3.84 3.32 -1.50
N HIS A 23 4.78 4.09 -2.04
CA HIS A 23 4.56 4.93 -3.22
C HIS A 23 4.39 4.14 -4.53
N GLY A 24 3.97 4.81 -5.60
CA GLY A 24 3.83 4.22 -6.93
C GLY A 24 5.15 4.06 -7.68
N TYR A 25 5.08 3.39 -8.84
CA TYR A 25 6.22 3.23 -9.76
C TYR A 25 6.78 4.59 -10.20
N SER A 26 8.10 4.71 -10.25
CA SER A 26 8.83 5.95 -10.64
C SER A 26 8.59 7.14 -9.69
N SER A 27 8.15 6.88 -8.45
CA SER A 27 7.96 7.89 -7.41
C SER A 27 9.01 7.74 -6.29
N ASN A 28 8.76 8.30 -5.11
CA ASN A 28 9.64 8.23 -3.95
C ASN A 28 8.84 8.38 -2.64
N GLU A 29 9.54 8.31 -1.50
CA GLU A 29 8.97 8.39 -0.16
C GLU A 29 8.26 9.72 0.15
N SER A 30 8.57 10.81 -0.57
CA SER A 30 7.96 12.11 -0.33
C SER A 30 6.53 12.23 -0.90
N ASP A 31 6.19 11.41 -1.88
CA ASP A 31 4.91 11.48 -2.61
C ASP A 31 3.71 11.31 -1.67
N LEU A 32 3.49 10.10 -1.16
CA LEU A 32 2.39 9.85 -0.23
C LEU A 32 2.62 10.52 1.14
N PHE A 33 3.86 10.81 1.52
CA PHE A 33 4.15 11.54 2.75
C PHE A 33 3.55 12.94 2.78
N SER A 34 3.21 13.51 1.63
CA SER A 34 2.43 14.76 1.53
C SER A 34 1.08 14.67 2.26
N PHE A 35 0.50 13.48 2.40
CA PHE A 35 -0.75 13.24 3.14
C PHE A 35 -0.55 13.05 4.64
N ALA A 36 0.69 12.91 5.12
CA ALA A 36 0.98 12.57 6.51
C ALA A 36 0.40 13.58 7.52
N SER A 37 0.32 14.86 7.14
CA SER A 37 -0.26 15.91 7.98
C SER A 37 -1.79 15.78 8.17
N LEU A 38 -2.47 15.09 7.26
CA LEU A 38 -3.91 14.86 7.28
C LEU A 38 -4.29 13.59 8.05
N ILE A 39 -3.36 12.64 8.19
CA ILE A 39 -3.56 11.42 8.98
C ILE A 39 -3.67 11.80 10.46
N PRO A 40 -4.63 11.21 11.20
CA PRO A 40 -4.83 11.49 12.62
C PRO A 40 -3.53 11.46 13.42
N SER A 41 -3.40 12.37 14.38
CA SER A 41 -2.13 12.58 15.13
C SER A 41 -1.75 11.42 16.03
N ASP A 42 -2.67 10.51 16.28
CA ASP A 42 -2.48 9.32 17.09
C ASP A 42 -1.79 8.18 16.33
N TYR A 43 -1.73 8.30 14.98
CA TYR A 43 -0.90 7.41 14.17
C TYR A 43 0.56 7.86 14.12
N HIS A 44 1.47 6.91 14.25
CA HIS A 44 2.82 7.05 13.75
C HIS A 44 2.82 6.76 12.25
N VAL A 45 3.37 7.66 11.44
CA VAL A 45 3.35 7.55 9.98
C VAL A 45 4.76 7.43 9.46
N VAL A 46 4.99 6.45 8.58
CA VAL A 46 6.27 6.31 7.88
C VAL A 46 6.00 6.08 6.38
N SER A 47 6.79 6.74 5.53
CA SER A 47 6.76 6.54 4.08
C SER A 47 8.09 5.97 3.62
N LEU A 48 8.07 4.75 3.09
CA LEU A 48 9.26 3.98 2.72
C LEU A 48 9.61 4.23 1.25
N GLN A 49 10.89 4.44 0.97
CA GLN A 49 11.41 4.48 -0.40
C GLN A 49 11.63 3.07 -0.94
N ALA A 50 11.20 2.84 -2.17
CA ALA A 50 11.44 1.59 -2.88
C ALA A 50 12.93 1.39 -3.19
N PRO A 51 13.43 0.12 -3.27
CA PRO A 51 14.87 -0.15 -3.38
C PRO A 51 15.45 0.04 -4.78
N LEU A 52 14.65 0.00 -5.86
CA LEU A 52 15.16 0.06 -7.23
C LEU A 52 15.16 1.49 -7.76
N SER A 53 16.34 2.05 -8.01
CA SER A 53 16.46 3.36 -8.66
C SER A 53 16.20 3.26 -10.16
N LEU A 54 15.37 4.17 -10.68
CA LEU A 54 15.06 4.30 -12.11
C LEU A 54 15.74 5.54 -12.74
N GLY A 55 16.65 6.19 -12.00
CA GLY A 55 17.26 7.45 -12.39
C GLY A 55 16.40 8.66 -12.01
N MET A 56 15.13 8.67 -12.37
CA MET A 56 14.13 9.61 -11.86
C MET A 56 13.07 8.83 -11.10
N GLY A 57 13.19 8.80 -9.74
CA GLY A 57 12.32 8.02 -8.86
C GLY A 57 12.75 6.57 -8.69
N TYR A 58 11.89 5.81 -8.00
CA TYR A 58 12.16 4.47 -7.54
C TYR A 58 11.00 3.53 -7.86
N ALA A 59 11.27 2.22 -7.87
CA ALA A 59 10.28 1.18 -8.05
C ALA A 59 10.48 0.04 -7.05
N TRP A 60 9.40 -0.63 -6.72
CA TRP A 60 9.45 -1.82 -5.86
C TRP A 60 10.00 -3.03 -6.62
N PHE A 61 9.52 -3.21 -7.84
CA PHE A 61 9.95 -4.26 -8.78
C PHE A 61 9.85 -3.75 -10.22
N PRO A 62 10.59 -4.35 -11.17
CA PRO A 62 10.50 -3.99 -12.57
C PRO A 62 9.11 -4.25 -13.15
N ILE A 63 8.70 -3.41 -14.09
CA ILE A 63 7.56 -3.67 -14.98
C ILE A 63 8.15 -3.99 -16.35
N HIS A 64 7.87 -5.17 -16.85
CA HIS A 64 8.29 -5.62 -18.18
C HIS A 64 7.18 -5.37 -19.21
N PHE A 65 7.57 -5.24 -20.47
CA PHE A 65 6.66 -5.06 -21.58
C PHE A 65 6.93 -6.14 -22.62
N GLU A 66 5.88 -6.79 -23.10
CA GLU A 66 5.97 -7.67 -24.26
C GLU A 66 5.97 -6.86 -25.56
N GLU A 67 6.24 -7.52 -26.68
CA GLU A 67 6.26 -6.87 -28.02
C GLU A 67 4.91 -6.21 -28.38
N ASN A 68 3.80 -6.76 -27.86
CA ASN A 68 2.45 -6.21 -28.00
C ASN A 68 2.12 -5.11 -26.97
N MET A 69 3.12 -4.63 -26.18
CA MET A 69 2.97 -3.65 -25.10
C MET A 69 2.15 -4.12 -23.90
N GLU A 70 1.85 -5.43 -23.78
CA GLU A 70 1.29 -5.97 -22.55
C GLU A 70 2.30 -5.92 -21.42
N ARG A 71 1.84 -5.50 -20.24
CA ARG A 71 2.67 -5.37 -19.04
C ARG A 71 2.63 -6.66 -18.24
N TRP A 72 3.78 -7.08 -17.76
CA TRP A 72 3.85 -8.18 -16.82
C TRP A 72 4.91 -7.92 -15.74
N THR A 73 4.78 -8.63 -14.62
CA THR A 73 5.72 -8.58 -13.50
C THR A 73 6.18 -10.00 -13.20
N SER A 74 7.48 -10.17 -13.01
CA SER A 74 8.02 -11.44 -12.52
C SER A 74 7.63 -11.66 -11.06
N PRO A 75 7.00 -12.80 -10.70
CA PRO A 75 6.73 -13.12 -9.30
C PRO A 75 7.99 -13.15 -8.43
N GLU A 76 9.12 -13.58 -8.96
CA GLU A 76 10.39 -13.63 -8.25
C GLU A 76 10.92 -12.22 -7.93
N GLU A 77 10.83 -11.29 -8.88
CA GLU A 77 11.23 -9.90 -8.66
C GLU A 77 10.30 -9.19 -7.67
N ALA A 78 9.00 -9.46 -7.76
CA ALA A 78 8.02 -8.93 -6.80
C ALA A 78 8.23 -9.52 -5.39
N GLN A 79 8.68 -10.79 -5.27
CA GLN A 79 8.99 -11.42 -3.98
C GLN A 79 10.13 -10.68 -3.26
N HIS A 80 11.14 -10.20 -3.96
CA HIS A 80 12.20 -9.39 -3.35
C HIS A 80 11.66 -8.10 -2.72
N ALA A 81 10.66 -7.46 -3.35
CA ALA A 81 10.02 -6.28 -2.79
C ALA A 81 9.13 -6.61 -1.58
N ILE A 82 8.42 -7.75 -1.61
CA ILE A 82 7.65 -8.27 -0.47
C ILE A 82 8.59 -8.50 0.73
N ASP A 83 9.72 -9.15 0.51
CA ASP A 83 10.74 -9.43 1.53
C ASP A 83 11.35 -8.12 2.07
N TYR A 84 11.61 -7.14 1.20
CA TYR A 84 12.13 -5.83 1.58
C TYR A 84 11.16 -5.08 2.50
N VAL A 85 9.86 -5.01 2.14
CA VAL A 85 8.85 -4.36 2.97
C VAL A 85 8.66 -5.12 4.29
N THR A 86 8.58 -6.46 4.26
CA THR A 86 8.45 -7.29 5.47
C THR A 86 9.63 -7.07 6.43
N SER A 87 10.85 -7.03 5.89
CA SER A 87 12.07 -6.75 6.68
C SER A 87 12.06 -5.34 7.26
N PHE A 88 11.52 -4.36 6.51
CA PHE A 88 11.35 -3.01 7.01
C PHE A 88 10.35 -2.94 8.16
N LEU A 89 9.21 -3.62 8.08
CA LEU A 89 8.22 -3.66 9.17
C LEU A 89 8.87 -4.14 10.47
N THR A 90 9.58 -5.26 10.43
CA THR A 90 10.33 -5.80 11.60
C THR A 90 11.35 -4.78 12.12
N TYR A 91 12.21 -4.26 11.23
CA TYR A 91 13.22 -3.27 11.59
C TYR A 91 12.62 -2.02 12.27
N TYR A 92 11.50 -1.52 11.71
CA TYR A 92 10.93 -0.26 12.17
C TYR A 92 10.23 -0.41 13.52
N THR A 93 9.46 -1.48 13.69
CA THR A 93 8.74 -1.76 14.94
C THR A 93 9.66 -2.09 16.11
N GLU A 94 10.83 -2.70 15.85
CA GLU A 94 11.84 -2.95 16.90
C GLU A 94 12.55 -1.68 17.39
N LYS A 95 12.54 -0.60 16.60
CA LYS A 95 13.33 0.61 16.89
C LYS A 95 12.51 1.82 17.30
N ASN A 96 11.20 1.76 17.15
CA ASN A 96 10.30 2.88 17.40
C ASN A 96 9.20 2.49 18.37
N ASP A 97 8.68 3.45 19.09
CA ASP A 97 7.56 3.27 20.04
C ASP A 97 6.23 3.23 19.28
N VAL A 98 5.97 2.09 18.65
CA VAL A 98 4.77 1.82 17.84
C VAL A 98 4.18 0.46 18.19
N ASP A 99 2.87 0.31 18.02
CA ASP A 99 2.21 -0.97 18.17
C ASP A 99 2.55 -1.90 17.00
N ALA A 100 3.43 -2.86 17.27
CA ALA A 100 3.88 -3.83 16.29
C ALA A 100 2.75 -4.75 15.77
N ASN A 101 1.59 -4.80 16.42
CA ASN A 101 0.45 -5.62 16.02
C ASN A 101 -0.67 -4.81 15.36
N ASN A 102 -0.50 -3.49 15.24
CA ASN A 102 -1.49 -2.60 14.62
C ASN A 102 -0.84 -1.77 13.52
N ILE A 103 -0.59 -2.43 12.39
CA ILE A 103 0.05 -1.83 11.22
C ILE A 103 -0.98 -1.68 10.11
N THR A 104 -1.10 -0.48 9.57
CA THR A 104 -1.83 -0.18 8.33
C THR A 104 -0.84 -0.02 7.17
N LEU A 105 -0.98 -0.80 6.11
CA LEU A 105 -0.28 -0.56 4.84
C LEU A 105 -1.13 0.32 3.94
N LEU A 106 -0.62 1.49 3.56
CA LEU A 106 -1.26 2.42 2.65
C LEU A 106 -0.43 2.50 1.37
N GLY A 107 -0.93 1.97 0.27
CA GLY A 107 -0.20 1.93 -0.99
C GLY A 107 -0.93 2.61 -2.14
N PHE A 108 -0.17 3.23 -3.04
CA PHE A 108 -0.67 3.78 -4.29
C PHE A 108 -0.07 3.02 -5.48
N SER A 109 -0.90 2.64 -6.46
CA SER A 109 -0.47 2.00 -7.70
C SER A 109 0.36 0.73 -7.43
N GLN A 110 1.64 0.69 -7.79
CA GLN A 110 2.54 -0.42 -7.49
C GLN A 110 2.68 -0.67 -5.97
N GLY A 111 2.67 0.39 -5.15
CA GLY A 111 2.63 0.27 -3.70
C GLY A 111 1.34 -0.37 -3.18
N ALA A 112 0.20 -0.17 -3.86
CA ALA A 112 -1.06 -0.84 -3.52
C ALA A 112 -0.99 -2.35 -3.79
N MET A 113 -0.36 -2.77 -4.90
CA MET A 113 -0.10 -4.19 -5.19
C MET A 113 0.70 -4.85 -4.07
N LEU A 114 1.77 -4.18 -3.59
CA LEU A 114 2.55 -4.66 -2.45
C LEU A 114 1.76 -4.64 -1.14
N SER A 115 0.92 -3.63 -0.92
CA SER A 115 0.08 -3.58 0.28
C SER A 115 -0.85 -4.80 0.36
N TYR A 116 -1.39 -5.28 -0.76
CA TYR A 116 -2.11 -6.55 -0.79
C TYR A 116 -1.19 -7.74 -0.50
N SER A 117 -0.06 -7.83 -1.20
CA SER A 117 0.82 -9.00 -1.12
C SER A 117 1.42 -9.19 0.28
N VAL A 118 1.91 -8.11 0.89
CA VAL A 118 2.43 -8.14 2.26
C VAL A 118 1.28 -8.18 3.27
N GLY A 119 0.30 -7.31 3.11
CA GLY A 119 -0.74 -7.09 4.11
C GLY A 119 -1.65 -8.29 4.35
N LEU A 120 -2.02 -9.04 3.31
CA LEU A 120 -2.88 -10.22 3.45
C LEU A 120 -2.17 -11.38 4.15
N ALA A 121 -0.85 -11.51 3.98
CA ALA A 121 -0.06 -12.58 4.57
C ALA A 121 0.53 -12.23 5.95
N HIS A 122 0.91 -10.96 6.17
CA HIS A 122 1.65 -10.57 7.38
C HIS A 122 0.74 -10.53 8.62
N PRO A 123 1.06 -11.27 9.71
CA PRO A 123 0.16 -11.42 10.87
C PRO A 123 -0.13 -10.08 11.57
N ASN A 124 0.85 -9.18 11.61
CA ASN A 124 0.78 -7.94 12.37
C ASN A 124 0.19 -6.75 11.57
N VAL A 125 -0.09 -6.94 10.28
CA VAL A 125 -0.84 -5.95 9.50
C VAL A 125 -2.32 -6.12 9.82
N SER A 126 -2.94 -5.11 10.41
CA SER A 126 -4.35 -5.08 10.77
C SER A 126 -5.23 -4.49 9.67
N ALA A 127 -4.67 -3.56 8.87
CA ALA A 127 -5.42 -2.84 7.86
C ALA A 127 -4.64 -2.61 6.57
N ILE A 128 -5.35 -2.55 5.45
CA ILE A 128 -4.80 -2.31 4.11
C ILE A 128 -5.61 -1.20 3.44
N ALA A 129 -4.96 -0.13 2.99
CA ALA A 129 -5.53 0.89 2.12
C ALA A 129 -4.84 0.83 0.75
N ALA A 130 -5.56 0.35 -0.24
CA ALA A 130 -5.07 0.17 -1.61
C ALA A 130 -5.70 1.21 -2.55
N LEU A 131 -4.88 2.13 -3.05
CA LEU A 131 -5.30 3.25 -3.88
C LEU A 131 -4.82 3.03 -5.33
N SER A 132 -5.72 3.04 -6.30
CA SER A 132 -5.41 2.98 -7.74
C SER A 132 -4.48 1.82 -8.14
N GLY A 133 -4.61 0.68 -7.47
CA GLY A 133 -3.83 -0.54 -7.74
C GLY A 133 -4.73 -1.75 -7.94
N TYR A 134 -4.13 -2.91 -8.05
CA TYR A 134 -4.83 -4.19 -8.19
C TYR A 134 -4.10 -5.30 -7.42
N LEU A 135 -4.83 -6.37 -7.13
CA LEU A 135 -4.32 -7.57 -6.49
C LEU A 135 -3.90 -8.57 -7.56
N ASP A 136 -2.60 -8.95 -7.57
CA ASP A 136 -2.11 -10.04 -8.41
C ASP A 136 -2.24 -11.36 -7.63
N PRO A 137 -3.10 -12.29 -8.06
CA PRO A 137 -3.32 -13.54 -7.33
C PRO A 137 -2.07 -14.45 -7.24
N ARG A 138 -1.06 -14.22 -8.08
CA ARG A 138 0.22 -14.96 -8.03
C ARG A 138 1.10 -14.50 -6.86
N LEU A 139 0.85 -13.31 -6.31
CA LEU A 139 1.67 -12.64 -5.29
C LEU A 139 1.02 -12.61 -3.90
N VAL A 140 -0.20 -13.11 -3.74
CA VAL A 140 -0.95 -13.00 -2.49
C VAL A 140 -1.24 -14.36 -1.88
N ARG A 141 -1.35 -14.35 -0.53
CA ARG A 141 -1.86 -15.47 0.26
C ARG A 141 -2.93 -14.94 1.18
N PHE A 142 -4.04 -15.67 1.28
CA PHE A 142 -5.19 -15.30 2.08
C PHE A 142 -5.13 -15.98 3.47
N ASP A 143 -4.09 -15.67 4.23
CA ASP A 143 -3.77 -16.41 5.47
C ASP A 143 -4.50 -15.88 6.71
N ASN A 144 -5.04 -14.65 6.67
CA ASN A 144 -5.67 -14.03 7.83
C ASN A 144 -6.88 -13.16 7.44
N LEU A 145 -8.07 -13.56 7.88
CA LEU A 145 -9.33 -12.87 7.58
C LEU A 145 -9.63 -11.66 8.49
N ASN A 146 -8.90 -11.48 9.61
CA ASN A 146 -9.11 -10.38 10.55
C ASN A 146 -8.38 -9.11 10.09
N LYS A 147 -8.72 -8.62 8.89
CA LYS A 147 -8.14 -7.40 8.34
C LYS A 147 -9.21 -6.49 7.80
N THR A 148 -9.10 -5.20 8.10
CA THR A 148 -9.91 -4.19 7.44
C THR A 148 -9.23 -3.75 6.14
N ILE A 149 -10.02 -3.62 5.07
CA ILE A 149 -9.47 -3.31 3.75
C ILE A 149 -10.25 -2.15 3.14
N TYR A 150 -9.54 -1.10 2.77
CA TYR A 150 -10.04 0.00 1.97
C TYR A 150 -9.46 -0.10 0.56
N VAL A 151 -10.32 -0.01 -0.44
CA VAL A 151 -9.94 -0.02 -1.85
C VAL A 151 -10.57 1.18 -2.52
N SER A 152 -9.79 1.98 -3.22
CA SER A 152 -10.32 3.07 -4.04
C SER A 152 -9.67 3.10 -5.42
N HIS A 153 -10.44 3.52 -6.43
CA HIS A 153 -9.96 3.57 -7.82
C HIS A 153 -10.64 4.66 -8.64
N GLY A 154 -9.92 5.15 -9.64
CA GLY A 154 -10.46 6.06 -10.65
C GLY A 154 -11.22 5.32 -11.76
N GLU A 155 -12.45 5.75 -12.05
CA GLU A 155 -13.28 5.13 -13.11
C GLU A 155 -12.68 5.34 -14.52
N GLN A 156 -11.86 6.37 -14.67
CA GLN A 156 -11.21 6.77 -15.92
C GLN A 156 -9.70 6.47 -15.90
N ASP A 157 -9.26 5.55 -15.05
CA ASP A 157 -7.85 5.18 -14.93
C ASP A 157 -7.40 4.40 -16.17
N VAL A 158 -6.50 5.01 -16.96
CA VAL A 158 -5.91 4.43 -18.16
C VAL A 158 -4.56 3.77 -17.89
N VAL A 159 -4.01 3.91 -16.68
CA VAL A 159 -2.72 3.31 -16.26
C VAL A 159 -2.96 1.95 -15.65
N VAL A 160 -3.86 1.87 -14.67
CA VAL A 160 -4.34 0.61 -14.09
C VAL A 160 -5.85 0.53 -14.38
N PRO A 161 -6.29 -0.34 -15.28
CA PRO A 161 -7.69 -0.42 -15.67
C PRO A 161 -8.63 -0.64 -14.47
N TYR A 162 -9.72 0.11 -14.39
CA TYR A 162 -10.75 -0.01 -13.35
C TYR A 162 -11.22 -1.46 -13.14
N ALA A 163 -11.35 -2.22 -14.24
CA ALA A 163 -11.75 -3.62 -14.20
C ALA A 163 -10.82 -4.49 -13.35
N TRP A 164 -9.52 -4.19 -13.30
CA TRP A 164 -8.55 -4.95 -12.50
C TRP A 164 -8.75 -4.72 -10.99
N ALA A 165 -9.07 -3.48 -10.61
CA ALA A 165 -9.42 -3.18 -9.22
C ALA A 165 -10.76 -3.83 -8.82
N ALA A 166 -11.76 -3.79 -9.70
CA ALA A 166 -13.05 -4.47 -9.46
C ALA A 166 -12.88 -5.99 -9.33
N GLN A 167 -12.03 -6.62 -10.15
CA GLN A 167 -11.68 -8.05 -10.03
C GLN A 167 -10.96 -8.33 -8.70
N SER A 168 -10.08 -7.43 -8.25
CA SER A 168 -9.40 -7.56 -6.95
C SER A 168 -10.39 -7.56 -5.79
N VAL A 169 -11.39 -6.67 -5.84
CA VAL A 169 -12.45 -6.61 -4.84
C VAL A 169 -13.32 -7.88 -4.86
N ALA A 170 -13.65 -8.41 -6.05
CA ALA A 170 -14.38 -9.67 -6.18
C ALA A 170 -13.59 -10.82 -5.54
N LEU A 171 -12.28 -10.93 -5.85
CA LEU A 171 -11.41 -11.97 -5.31
C LEU A 171 -11.26 -11.87 -3.78
N LEU A 172 -11.16 -10.66 -3.22
CA LEU A 172 -11.16 -10.45 -1.77
C LEU A 172 -12.46 -10.99 -1.14
N LYS A 173 -13.62 -10.68 -1.73
CA LYS A 173 -14.93 -11.16 -1.24
C LYS A 173 -15.07 -12.67 -1.33
N GLU A 174 -14.62 -13.28 -2.42
CA GLU A 174 -14.61 -14.74 -2.61
C GLU A 174 -13.75 -15.45 -1.55
N ASN A 175 -12.70 -14.77 -1.04
CA ASN A 175 -11.85 -15.28 0.02
C ASN A 175 -12.27 -14.80 1.43
N GLY A 176 -13.50 -14.30 1.60
CA GLY A 176 -14.12 -14.04 2.90
C GLY A 176 -13.84 -12.64 3.50
N TYR A 177 -13.19 -11.75 2.76
CA TYR A 177 -12.99 -10.36 3.20
C TYR A 177 -14.20 -9.48 2.85
N SER A 178 -14.37 -8.38 3.58
CA SER A 178 -15.42 -7.38 3.35
C SER A 178 -14.79 -6.00 3.11
N PRO A 179 -14.17 -5.76 1.95
CA PRO A 179 -13.50 -4.49 1.69
C PRO A 179 -14.50 -3.33 1.55
N THR A 180 -14.14 -2.16 2.11
CA THR A 180 -14.73 -0.88 1.72
C THR A 180 -14.25 -0.56 0.31
N TRP A 181 -15.17 -0.53 -0.67
CA TRP A 181 -14.89 -0.29 -2.07
C TRP A 181 -15.52 1.01 -2.56
N LEU A 182 -14.70 1.95 -3.00
CA LEU A 182 -15.13 3.26 -3.51
C LEU A 182 -14.51 3.55 -4.88
N SER A 183 -15.30 4.10 -5.79
CA SER A 183 -14.80 4.60 -7.09
C SER A 183 -15.08 6.08 -7.25
N TYR A 184 -14.26 6.73 -8.07
CA TYR A 184 -14.31 8.18 -8.26
C TYR A 184 -14.16 8.54 -9.74
N PRO A 185 -14.82 9.61 -10.23
CA PRO A 185 -14.72 10.08 -11.61
C PRO A 185 -13.37 10.78 -11.85
N GLN A 186 -12.28 10.01 -11.79
CA GLN A 186 -10.90 10.48 -11.94
C GLN A 186 -10.06 9.46 -12.72
N GLY A 187 -8.89 9.89 -13.21
CA GLY A 187 -7.86 9.01 -13.77
C GLY A 187 -6.99 8.35 -12.71
N HIS A 188 -5.72 8.08 -13.05
CA HIS A 188 -4.74 7.47 -12.14
C HIS A 188 -4.25 8.46 -11.10
N GLY A 189 -4.86 8.47 -9.93
CA GLY A 189 -4.54 9.43 -8.87
C GLY A 189 -5.50 9.35 -7.68
N VAL A 190 -5.38 10.33 -6.79
CA VAL A 190 -6.21 10.50 -5.60
C VAL A 190 -6.76 11.92 -5.59
N ASN A 191 -8.05 12.09 -5.87
CA ASN A 191 -8.71 13.40 -5.76
C ASN A 191 -9.10 13.72 -4.32
N GLN A 192 -9.63 14.92 -4.09
CA GLN A 192 -9.97 15.37 -2.75
C GLN A 192 -11.06 14.51 -2.06
N ASP A 193 -12.06 14.04 -2.82
CA ASP A 193 -13.13 13.21 -2.26
C ASP A 193 -12.62 11.84 -1.84
N ASN A 194 -11.73 11.23 -2.67
CA ASN A 194 -11.04 10.00 -2.34
C ASN A 194 -10.16 10.18 -1.08
N LEU A 195 -9.40 11.28 -1.02
CA LEU A 195 -8.57 11.58 0.15
C LEU A 195 -9.40 11.77 1.42
N ASN A 196 -10.52 12.49 1.35
CA ASN A 196 -11.43 12.68 2.47
C ASN A 196 -11.99 11.34 2.98
N SER A 197 -12.42 10.46 2.07
CA SER A 197 -12.94 9.14 2.42
C SER A 197 -11.87 8.24 3.04
N LEU A 198 -10.63 8.30 2.55
CA LEU A 198 -9.49 7.60 3.14
C LEU A 198 -9.20 8.09 4.56
N MET A 199 -9.19 9.40 4.78
CA MET A 199 -8.95 9.98 6.11
C MET A 199 -10.05 9.60 7.10
N GLN A 200 -11.32 9.61 6.67
CA GLN A 200 -12.43 9.13 7.49
C GLN A 200 -12.25 7.65 7.84
N TRP A 201 -11.95 6.81 6.85
CA TRP A 201 -11.74 5.39 7.08
C TRP A 201 -10.57 5.12 8.05
N LEU A 202 -9.45 5.84 7.93
CA LEU A 202 -8.34 5.74 8.87
C LEU A 202 -8.75 6.14 10.31
N GLN A 203 -9.59 7.17 10.46
CA GLN A 203 -10.11 7.59 11.76
C GLN A 203 -10.96 6.49 12.42
N GLU A 204 -11.66 5.68 11.64
CA GLU A 204 -12.49 4.57 12.11
C GLU A 204 -11.67 3.34 12.54
N GLN A 205 -10.36 3.29 12.23
CA GLN A 205 -9.46 2.20 12.64
C GLN A 205 -8.76 2.48 13.99
N LEU A 206 -8.90 3.68 14.57
CA LEU A 206 -8.38 4.04 15.90
C LEU A 206 -9.31 3.52 17.00
#